data_189c0137041192428312f54a7fb32772
#
_entry.id   189c0137041192428312f54a7fb32772
#
_cell.length_a   1.000
_cell.length_b   1.000
_cell.length_c   1.000
_cell.angle_alpha   90.00
_cell.angle_beta   90.00
_cell.angle_gamma   90.00
#
_symmetry.space_group_name_H-M   'P 1'
#
loop_
_entity.id
_entity.type
_entity.pdbx_description
1 polymer ?
#
loop_
_entity_poly.entity_id
_entity_poly.type
_entity_poly.pdbx_seq_one_letter_code
_entity_poly.pdbx_strand_id
1 'polypeptide(L)'
;MGNTKALIVGISKYFLSGANDLLFCKNDAIAIRTAFIHGLAVAPENIITCGLTDIVTIDDFMTSLRDFEKITQDDDTLLFYFSGHGTTIDSNHYLVLSDKLISTQEIIAYLDAIPAKNKVVFLDCCLAGNFQVGGSAILDVESTASNF
;
A
#
# COMPACT_ATOMS: atom_id res chain seq x y z
N MET A 1 -17.96 15.52 -9.40
CA MET A 1 -17.64 15.03 -8.03
C MET A 1 -16.77 13.81 -8.17
N GLY A 2 -15.58 13.85 -7.59
CA GLY A 2 -14.63 12.75 -7.67
C GLY A 2 -15.09 11.48 -6.96
N ASN A 3 -14.53 10.36 -7.38
CA ASN A 3 -14.76 9.06 -6.78
C ASN A 3 -13.61 8.72 -5.81
N THR A 4 -13.85 7.76 -4.93
CA THR A 4 -12.76 7.16 -4.17
C THR A 4 -12.19 5.97 -4.95
N LYS A 5 -10.88 5.98 -5.13
CA LYS A 5 -10.09 4.91 -5.77
C LYS A 5 -9.15 4.32 -4.75
N ALA A 6 -8.91 3.03 -4.78
CA ALA A 6 -8.03 2.36 -3.83
C ALA A 6 -7.04 1.42 -4.51
N LEU A 7 -5.79 1.47 -4.08
CA LEU A 7 -4.75 0.47 -4.36
C LEU A 7 -4.38 -0.22 -3.05
N ILE A 8 -4.60 -1.51 -3.00
CA ILE A 8 -4.36 -2.34 -1.80
C ILE A 8 -3.24 -3.33 -2.13
N VAL A 9 -2.20 -3.35 -1.29
CA VAL A 9 -1.05 -4.24 -1.43
C VAL A 9 -0.87 -5.05 -0.15
N GLY A 10 -0.90 -6.37 -0.27
CA GLY A 10 -0.64 -7.29 0.85
C GLY A 10 0.39 -8.33 0.44
N ILE A 11 1.51 -8.45 1.16
CA ILE A 11 2.63 -9.32 0.82
C ILE A 11 2.89 -10.29 1.96
N SER A 12 2.70 -11.58 1.68
CA SER A 12 2.89 -12.65 2.66
C SER A 12 4.14 -13.50 2.38
N LYS A 13 4.60 -13.59 1.13
CA LYS A 13 5.76 -14.42 0.75
C LYS A 13 6.92 -13.60 0.20
N TYR A 14 8.11 -13.95 0.65
CA TYR A 14 9.35 -13.22 0.36
C TYR A 14 10.42 -14.17 -0.14
N PHE A 15 11.16 -13.72 -1.17
CA PHE A 15 12.30 -14.46 -1.74
C PHE A 15 13.64 -13.87 -1.31
N LEU A 16 13.61 -12.70 -0.63
CA LEU A 16 14.80 -12.02 -0.16
C LEU A 16 15.36 -12.67 1.10
N SER A 17 16.68 -12.80 1.15
CA SER A 17 17.39 -13.31 2.33
C SER A 17 17.12 -12.41 3.54
N GLY A 18 16.72 -13.04 4.66
CA GLY A 18 16.39 -12.33 5.90
C GLY A 18 14.97 -11.83 6.03
N ALA A 19 14.15 -11.91 4.97
CA ALA A 19 12.72 -11.61 5.04
C ALA A 19 11.93 -12.92 5.24
N ASN A 20 11.33 -13.08 6.42
CA ASN A 20 10.48 -14.24 6.72
C ASN A 20 9.08 -14.02 6.13
N ASP A 21 8.42 -15.13 5.75
CA ASP A 21 7.02 -15.08 5.33
C ASP A 21 6.11 -14.57 6.45
N LEU A 22 5.08 -13.83 6.06
CA LEU A 22 4.04 -13.32 6.95
C LEU A 22 2.72 -14.05 6.69
N LEU A 23 2.00 -14.39 7.77
CA LEU A 23 0.81 -15.26 7.65
C LEU A 23 -0.47 -14.51 7.26
N PHE A 24 -0.57 -13.20 7.53
CA PHE A 24 -1.86 -12.50 7.55
C PHE A 24 -2.02 -11.36 6.53
N CYS A 25 -0.96 -10.92 5.86
CA CYS A 25 -1.03 -9.74 4.99
C CYS A 25 -2.03 -9.89 3.83
N LYS A 26 -2.20 -11.10 3.28
CA LYS A 26 -3.25 -11.38 2.31
C LYS A 26 -4.65 -11.23 2.91
N ASN A 27 -4.85 -11.74 4.12
CA ASN A 27 -6.14 -11.63 4.83
C ASN A 27 -6.43 -10.16 5.18
N ASP A 28 -5.40 -9.39 5.55
CA ASP A 28 -5.52 -7.96 5.81
C ASP A 28 -5.94 -7.21 4.54
N ALA A 29 -5.33 -7.52 3.40
CA ALA A 29 -5.71 -6.92 2.12
C ALA A 29 -7.17 -7.23 1.75
N ILE A 30 -7.64 -8.45 1.98
CA ILE A 30 -9.04 -8.85 1.76
C ILE A 30 -9.98 -8.11 2.73
N ALA A 31 -9.60 -8.02 4.01
CA ALA A 31 -10.40 -7.34 5.03
C ALA A 31 -10.52 -5.84 4.75
N ILE A 32 -9.42 -5.17 4.38
CA ILE A 32 -9.39 -3.75 4.02
C ILE A 32 -10.22 -3.49 2.75
N ARG A 33 -10.11 -4.37 1.74
CA ARG A 33 -10.96 -4.28 0.54
C ARG A 33 -12.44 -4.33 0.91
N THR A 34 -12.81 -5.25 1.76
CA THR A 34 -14.19 -5.38 2.26
C THR A 34 -14.63 -4.13 3.03
N ALA A 35 -13.76 -3.60 3.90
CA ALA A 35 -14.03 -2.38 4.66
C ALA A 35 -14.19 -1.15 3.74
N PHE A 36 -13.40 -1.03 2.69
CA PHE A 36 -13.54 0.07 1.72
C PHE A 36 -14.85 -0.01 0.94
N ILE A 37 -15.27 -1.21 0.53
CA ILE A 37 -16.53 -1.42 -0.17
C ILE A 37 -17.72 -1.09 0.74
N HIS A 38 -17.76 -1.66 1.94
CA HIS A 38 -18.95 -1.57 2.81
C HIS A 38 -18.92 -0.36 3.76
N GLY A 39 -17.74 0.07 4.20
CA GLY A 39 -17.59 1.18 5.14
C GLY A 39 -17.46 2.54 4.47
N LEU A 40 -16.74 2.61 3.35
CA LEU A 40 -16.51 3.85 2.59
C LEU A 40 -17.29 3.92 1.28
N ALA A 41 -18.11 2.92 0.99
CA ALA A 41 -18.90 2.81 -0.24
C ALA A 41 -18.04 2.95 -1.53
N VAL A 42 -16.81 2.46 -1.50
CA VAL A 42 -15.94 2.42 -2.68
C VAL A 42 -16.46 1.36 -3.63
N ALA A 43 -16.73 1.74 -4.89
CA ALA A 43 -17.18 0.78 -5.90
C ALA A 43 -16.09 -0.28 -6.15
N PRO A 44 -16.43 -1.57 -6.24
CA PRO A 44 -15.44 -2.65 -6.40
C PRO A 44 -14.50 -2.47 -7.61
N GLU A 45 -14.98 -1.90 -8.70
CA GLU A 45 -14.21 -1.58 -9.92
C GLU A 45 -13.20 -0.45 -9.72
N ASN A 46 -13.34 0.32 -8.65
CA ASN A 46 -12.42 1.38 -8.25
C ASN A 46 -11.30 0.89 -7.32
N ILE A 47 -11.23 -0.43 -7.07
CA ILE A 47 -10.24 -1.02 -6.16
C ILE A 47 -9.35 -1.99 -6.94
N ILE A 48 -8.05 -1.71 -6.93
CA ILE A 48 -7.01 -2.63 -7.40
C ILE A 48 -6.39 -3.30 -6.18
N THR A 49 -6.35 -4.63 -6.17
CA THR A 49 -5.73 -5.42 -5.11
C THR A 49 -4.56 -6.21 -5.67
N CYS A 50 -3.39 -6.00 -5.09
CA CYS A 50 -2.13 -6.68 -5.39
C CYS A 50 -1.75 -7.60 -4.23
N GLY A 51 -1.43 -8.87 -4.50
CA GLY A 51 -1.01 -9.81 -3.45
C GLY A 51 -2.05 -10.87 -3.05
N LEU A 52 -3.13 -11.04 -3.80
CA LEU A 52 -4.08 -12.13 -3.55
C LEU A 52 -3.46 -13.53 -3.70
N THR A 53 -2.29 -13.63 -4.34
CA THR A 53 -1.48 -14.85 -4.47
C THR A 53 -0.38 -14.97 -3.41
N ASP A 54 -0.38 -14.12 -2.39
CA ASP A 54 0.67 -13.98 -1.36
C ASP A 54 1.98 -13.34 -1.85
N ILE A 55 2.21 -13.27 -3.14
CA ILE A 55 3.43 -12.77 -3.79
C ILE A 55 3.13 -11.46 -4.49
N VAL A 56 4.00 -10.47 -4.29
CA VAL A 56 4.02 -9.21 -5.05
C VAL A 56 5.47 -8.92 -5.45
N THR A 57 5.77 -9.11 -6.70
CA THR A 57 7.06 -8.70 -7.28
C THR A 57 7.07 -7.21 -7.59
N ILE A 58 8.26 -6.64 -7.87
CA ILE A 58 8.35 -5.24 -8.33
C ILE A 58 7.54 -5.03 -9.61
N ASP A 59 7.54 -6.00 -10.51
CA ASP A 59 6.78 -5.92 -11.77
C ASP A 59 5.27 -5.92 -11.52
N ASP A 60 4.78 -6.76 -10.59
CA ASP A 60 3.37 -6.77 -10.17
C ASP A 60 2.96 -5.43 -9.58
N PHE A 61 3.80 -4.89 -8.69
CA PHE A 61 3.55 -3.61 -8.03
C PHE A 61 3.51 -2.45 -9.03
N MET A 62 4.51 -2.37 -9.92
CA MET A 62 4.57 -1.31 -10.96
C MET A 62 3.42 -1.41 -11.96
N THR A 63 3.00 -2.62 -12.31
CA THR A 63 1.82 -2.84 -13.16
C THR A 63 0.56 -2.34 -12.48
N SER A 64 0.37 -2.68 -11.20
CA SER A 64 -0.77 -2.22 -10.40
C SER A 64 -0.80 -0.70 -10.25
N LEU A 65 0.36 -0.06 -10.06
CA LEU A 65 0.46 1.41 -10.01
C LEU A 65 0.05 2.07 -11.34
N ARG A 66 0.53 1.53 -12.47
CA ARG A 66 0.16 2.05 -13.79
C ARG A 66 -1.33 1.89 -14.08
N ASP A 67 -1.92 0.76 -13.70
CA ASP A 67 -3.35 0.54 -13.88
C ASP A 67 -4.17 1.43 -12.95
N PHE A 68 -3.67 1.68 -11.74
CA PHE A 68 -4.29 2.60 -10.79
C PHE A 68 -4.26 4.06 -11.29
N GLU A 69 -3.13 4.49 -11.85
CA GLU A 69 -3.01 5.80 -12.50
C GLU A 69 -4.04 5.98 -13.63
N LYS A 70 -4.25 4.97 -14.47
CA LYS A 70 -5.20 5.02 -15.59
C LYS A 70 -6.65 5.22 -15.17
N ILE A 71 -7.04 4.70 -14.01
CA ILE A 71 -8.43 4.79 -13.53
C ILE A 71 -8.68 6.00 -12.64
N THR A 72 -7.64 6.73 -12.24
CA THR A 72 -7.73 7.86 -11.30
C THR A 72 -7.82 9.18 -12.05
N GLN A 73 -8.69 10.08 -11.59
CA GLN A 73 -8.97 11.41 -12.18
C GLN A 73 -8.56 12.52 -11.19
N ASP A 74 -8.39 13.74 -11.69
CA ASP A 74 -7.92 14.91 -10.92
C ASP A 74 -8.78 15.24 -9.69
N ASP A 75 -10.07 14.95 -9.72
CA ASP A 75 -10.99 15.23 -8.62
C ASP A 75 -11.24 14.02 -7.68
N ASP A 76 -10.60 12.88 -7.95
CA ASP A 76 -10.74 11.68 -7.14
C ASP A 76 -10.00 11.79 -5.79
N THR A 77 -10.38 10.91 -4.87
CA THR A 77 -9.64 10.61 -3.65
C THR A 77 -8.93 9.27 -3.81
N LEU A 78 -7.61 9.28 -3.67
CA LEU A 78 -6.76 8.11 -3.73
C LEU A 78 -6.56 7.54 -2.32
N LEU A 79 -6.81 6.24 -2.16
CA LEU A 79 -6.44 5.47 -0.97
C LEU A 79 -5.34 4.47 -1.35
N PHE A 80 -4.23 4.49 -0.64
CA PHE A 80 -3.17 3.49 -0.76
C PHE A 80 -3.04 2.73 0.56
N TYR A 81 -3.12 1.41 0.52
CA TYR A 81 -2.94 0.55 1.67
C TYR A 81 -1.82 -0.47 1.39
N PHE A 82 -0.93 -0.63 2.35
CA PHE A 82 0.15 -1.62 2.29
C PHE A 82 0.19 -2.42 3.60
N SER A 83 0.23 -3.76 3.50
CA SER A 83 0.52 -4.69 4.59
C SER A 83 1.69 -5.60 4.20
N GLY A 84 2.76 -5.58 4.98
CA GLY A 84 3.98 -6.34 4.71
C GLY A 84 5.17 -5.88 5.53
N HIS A 85 6.36 -6.36 5.19
CA HIS A 85 7.60 -5.91 5.83
C HIS A 85 8.00 -4.49 5.42
N GLY A 86 8.51 -3.74 6.40
CA GLY A 86 9.27 -2.51 6.20
C GLY A 86 10.66 -2.64 6.80
N THR A 87 11.62 -1.90 6.27
CA THR A 87 13.00 -1.88 6.79
C THR A 87 13.64 -0.52 6.62
N THR A 88 14.66 -0.24 7.41
CA THR A 88 15.47 0.98 7.29
C THR A 88 16.91 0.60 7.00
N ILE A 89 17.49 1.20 5.95
CA ILE A 89 18.88 1.03 5.55
C ILE A 89 19.48 2.43 5.38
N ASP A 90 20.57 2.73 6.06
CA ASP A 90 21.25 4.04 6.01
C ASP A 90 20.28 5.23 6.22
N SER A 91 19.40 5.11 7.22
CA SER A 91 18.37 6.10 7.57
C SER A 91 17.27 6.29 6.51
N ASN A 92 17.22 5.48 5.46
CA ASN A 92 16.14 5.49 4.47
C ASN A 92 15.20 4.32 4.73
N HIS A 93 13.90 4.60 4.68
CA HIS A 93 12.88 3.57 4.86
C HIS A 93 12.49 2.95 3.53
N TYR A 94 12.28 1.63 3.56
CA TYR A 94 11.90 0.81 2.40
C TYR A 94 10.70 -0.06 2.76
N LEU A 95 9.79 -0.25 1.80
CA LEU A 95 8.84 -1.35 1.81
C LEU A 95 9.48 -2.56 1.12
N VAL A 96 9.27 -3.73 1.70
CA VAL A 96 9.85 -4.99 1.22
C VAL A 96 8.82 -5.67 0.32
N LEU A 97 9.11 -5.77 -0.97
CA LEU A 97 8.35 -6.59 -1.91
C LEU A 97 8.87 -8.02 -1.89
N SER A 98 8.20 -8.94 -2.57
CA SER A 98 8.61 -10.35 -2.57
C SER A 98 10.03 -10.57 -3.10
N ASP A 99 10.47 -9.77 -4.06
CA ASP A 99 11.75 -9.91 -4.77
C ASP A 99 12.69 -8.71 -4.65
N LYS A 100 12.19 -7.55 -4.20
CA LYS A 100 12.98 -6.31 -4.13
C LYS A 100 12.53 -5.41 -2.98
N LEU A 101 13.40 -4.45 -2.65
CA LEU A 101 13.06 -3.30 -1.81
C LEU A 101 12.64 -2.14 -2.72
N ILE A 102 11.67 -1.36 -2.27
CA ILE A 102 11.32 -0.08 -2.87
C ILE A 102 11.36 0.99 -1.78
N SER A 103 12.05 2.10 -2.03
CA SER A 103 12.11 3.17 -1.03
C SER A 103 10.76 3.87 -0.89
N THR A 104 10.45 4.33 0.31
CA THR A 104 9.22 5.10 0.54
C THR A 104 9.24 6.41 -0.23
N GLN A 105 10.40 6.98 -0.52
CA GLN A 105 10.54 8.16 -1.37
C GLN A 105 10.10 7.88 -2.81
N GLU A 106 10.47 6.72 -3.37
CA GLU A 106 10.00 6.30 -4.69
C GLU A 106 8.48 6.12 -4.71
N ILE A 107 7.92 5.48 -3.69
CA ILE A 107 6.46 5.30 -3.57
C ILE A 107 5.76 6.65 -3.47
N ILE A 108 6.27 7.59 -2.67
CA ILE A 108 5.74 8.96 -2.59
C ILE A 108 5.75 9.61 -3.97
N ALA A 109 6.87 9.52 -4.70
CA ALA A 109 6.97 10.12 -6.02
C ALA A 109 5.95 9.53 -7.01
N TYR A 110 5.73 8.21 -6.98
CA TYR A 110 4.72 7.56 -7.80
C TYR A 110 3.30 7.99 -7.42
N LEU A 111 2.98 8.03 -6.13
CA LEU A 111 1.65 8.45 -5.66
C LEU A 111 1.39 9.93 -5.93
N ASP A 112 2.41 10.78 -5.81
CA ASP A 112 2.29 12.21 -6.11
C ASP A 112 2.06 12.49 -7.60
N ALA A 113 2.63 11.66 -8.49
CA ALA A 113 2.43 11.75 -9.93
C ALA A 113 1.02 11.32 -10.38
N ILE A 114 0.31 10.49 -9.59
CA ILE A 114 -1.07 10.10 -9.91
C ILE A 114 -2.01 11.30 -9.70
N PRO A 115 -2.81 11.67 -10.72
CA PRO A 115 -3.76 12.76 -10.57
C PRO A 115 -4.84 12.36 -9.54
N ALA A 116 -4.91 13.10 -8.46
CA ALA A 116 -5.95 12.95 -7.44
C ALA A 116 -5.99 14.19 -6.56
N LYS A 117 -7.18 14.63 -6.19
CA LYS A 117 -7.36 15.79 -5.31
C LYS A 117 -6.89 15.53 -3.89
N ASN A 118 -7.21 14.36 -3.37
CA ASN A 118 -6.84 13.94 -2.02
C ASN A 118 -6.11 12.59 -2.10
N LYS A 119 -5.12 12.41 -1.23
CA LYS A 119 -4.34 11.18 -1.14
C LYS A 119 -4.24 10.76 0.32
N VAL A 120 -4.61 9.52 0.62
CA VAL A 120 -4.53 8.93 1.96
C VAL A 120 -3.72 7.64 1.87
N VAL A 121 -2.74 7.52 2.75
CA VAL A 121 -1.83 6.38 2.79
C VAL A 121 -1.95 5.67 4.13
N PHE A 122 -2.15 4.36 4.07
CA PHE A 122 -2.17 3.47 5.22
C PHE A 122 -1.00 2.50 5.10
N LEU A 123 -0.08 2.53 6.06
CA LEU A 123 1.04 1.60 6.11
C LEU A 123 0.95 0.72 7.35
N ASP A 124 0.79 -0.57 7.12
CA ASP A 124 0.85 -1.61 8.14
C ASP A 124 2.17 -2.37 7.99
N CYS A 125 3.25 -1.73 8.40
CA CYS A 125 4.62 -2.26 8.35
C CYS A 125 5.49 -1.65 9.44
N CYS A 126 6.63 -2.26 9.71
CA CYS A 126 7.59 -1.75 10.68
C CYS A 126 8.19 -0.42 10.23
N LEU A 127 8.41 0.51 11.18
CA LEU A 127 9.12 1.78 10.97
C LEU A 127 8.47 2.75 9.97
N ALA A 128 7.13 2.72 9.85
CA ALA A 128 6.38 3.58 8.94
C ALA A 128 6.35 5.08 9.34
N GLY A 129 6.78 5.42 10.54
CA GLY A 129 6.60 6.75 11.15
C GLY A 129 7.26 7.95 10.44
N ASN A 130 8.07 7.75 9.40
CA ASN A 130 8.75 8.82 8.66
C ASN A 130 8.16 9.05 7.25
N PHE A 131 7.03 8.43 6.94
CA PHE A 131 6.42 8.54 5.63
C PHE A 131 5.52 9.78 5.54
N GLN A 132 5.80 10.68 4.60
CA GLN A 132 4.96 11.86 4.33
C GLN A 132 4.69 11.98 2.81
N VAL A 133 3.43 12.04 2.45
CA VAL A 133 2.97 12.36 1.08
C VAL A 133 2.48 13.80 1.06
N GLY A 134 2.90 14.58 0.09
CA GLY A 134 2.57 16.00 0.01
C GLY A 134 1.07 16.27 0.12
N GLY A 135 0.65 17.01 1.15
CA GLY A 135 -0.75 17.40 1.39
C GLY A 135 -1.69 16.29 1.85
N SER A 136 -1.19 15.11 2.21
CA SER A 136 -1.99 13.94 2.58
C SER A 136 -1.96 13.66 4.09
N ALA A 137 -3.07 13.15 4.62
CA ALA A 137 -3.10 12.58 5.96
C ALA A 137 -2.47 11.18 5.94
N ILE A 138 -1.50 10.95 6.80
CA ILE A 138 -0.92 9.63 7.04
C ILE A 138 -1.57 9.08 8.30
N LEU A 139 -2.16 7.91 8.17
CA LEU A 139 -2.59 7.11 9.30
C LEU A 139 -1.60 5.96 9.45
N ASP A 140 -0.69 6.09 10.38
CA ASP A 140 0.16 5.00 10.85
C ASP A 140 -0.73 4.07 11.68
N VAL A 141 -1.02 2.91 11.15
CA VAL A 141 -1.64 1.84 11.92
C VAL A 141 -0.49 1.10 12.60
N GLU A 142 0.01 1.65 13.71
CA GLU A 142 0.87 0.85 14.58
C GLU A 142 0.15 -0.45 14.91
N SER A 143 0.66 -1.56 14.40
CA SER A 143 0.25 -2.84 14.91
C SER A 143 0.69 -2.89 16.38
N THR A 144 -0.24 -2.62 17.28
CA THR A 144 -0.09 -2.96 18.69
C THR A 144 -0.15 -4.49 18.85
N ALA A 145 0.73 -5.18 18.17
CA ALA A 145 1.12 -6.55 18.47
C ALA A 145 2.23 -6.49 19.51
N SER A 146 1.94 -5.85 20.64
CA SER A 146 2.78 -5.94 21.82
C SER A 146 2.25 -7.07 22.70
N ASN A 147 3.04 -8.11 22.80
CA ASN A 147 3.17 -8.97 23.97
C ASN A 147 1.86 -9.54 24.58
N PHE A 148 1.52 -10.70 24.08
CA PHE A 148 1.02 -11.79 24.98
C PHE A 148 1.74 -13.08 24.65
#